data_246baa4bfd7303fc50bdec2105367896
#
_entry.id   246baa4bfd7303fc50bdec2105367896
#
_cell.length_a   1.000
_cell.length_b   1.000
_cell.length_c   1.000
_cell.angle_alpha   90.00
_cell.angle_beta   90.00
_cell.angle_gamma   90.00
#
_symmetry.space_group_name_H-M   'P 1'
#
loop_
_entity.id
_entity.type
_entity.pdbx_description
1 polymer ?
#
loop_
_entity_poly.entity_id
_entity_poly.type
_entity_poly.pdbx_seq_one_letter_code
_entity_poly.pdbx_strand_id
1 'polypeptide(L)'
;PDSNDTSLNFLVGMLYTQAFQELYFQADKVHGGSLPVPVRLLFDEFANVALPDGYARLQATMRSRNVMATIILQNISQLKALFKDDWEGIIGNADAFIYLGGNEQSTHKYISELLGKETIDVRTSSQSKGRSGSYSQNFQQTGRELMTPDEVRMLDNRYAIVLLRGEAPVIDEKYDLMKHPNIHLTQDGGAFPYVHSPVCLYSAEDLDFTFTSLDEIEIIEMEESD
;
A
#
# COMPACT_ATOMS: atom_id res chain seq x y z
N PRO A 1 -13.02 -15.11 1.86
CA PRO A 1 -13.76 -15.23 0.61
C PRO A 1 -12.81 -15.77 -0.46
N ASP A 2 -13.33 -16.64 -1.33
CA ASP A 2 -12.57 -17.14 -2.45
C ASP A 2 -12.14 -15.93 -3.31
N SER A 3 -10.89 -15.85 -3.72
CA SER A 3 -10.35 -14.70 -4.46
C SER A 3 -11.09 -14.41 -5.77
N ASN A 4 -11.89 -15.35 -6.24
CA ASN A 4 -12.72 -15.25 -7.45
C ASN A 4 -14.17 -14.83 -7.18
N ASP A 5 -14.63 -14.83 -5.91
CA ASP A 5 -15.99 -14.45 -5.57
C ASP A 5 -16.06 -13.00 -5.11
N THR A 6 -16.52 -12.13 -5.99
CA THR A 6 -16.70 -10.69 -5.69
C THR A 6 -18.06 -10.37 -5.10
N SER A 7 -18.95 -11.37 -4.92
CA SER A 7 -20.32 -11.16 -4.47
C SER A 7 -20.42 -10.52 -3.09
N LEU A 8 -19.44 -10.76 -2.22
CA LEU A 8 -19.37 -10.19 -0.88
C LEU A 8 -18.54 -8.90 -0.76
N ASN A 9 -17.96 -8.41 -1.86
CA ASN A 9 -17.13 -7.19 -1.82
C ASN A 9 -17.91 -5.97 -1.33
N PHE A 10 -19.22 -5.93 -1.55
CA PHE A 10 -20.05 -4.84 -1.06
C PHE A 10 -20.05 -4.77 0.47
N LEU A 11 -20.01 -5.92 1.18
CA LEU A 11 -19.91 -5.94 2.64
C LEU A 11 -18.60 -5.36 3.12
N VAL A 12 -17.50 -5.68 2.44
CA VAL A 12 -16.18 -5.12 2.73
C VAL A 12 -16.19 -3.60 2.48
N GLY A 13 -16.79 -3.17 1.37
CA GLY A 13 -16.96 -1.75 1.05
C GLY A 13 -17.79 -1.00 2.10
N MET A 14 -18.88 -1.60 2.57
CA MET A 14 -19.69 -1.06 3.67
C MET A 14 -18.91 -0.96 4.97
N LEU A 15 -18.14 -2.00 5.33
CA LEU A 15 -17.31 -2.00 6.53
C LEU A 15 -16.31 -0.83 6.50
N TYR A 16 -15.55 -0.67 5.41
CA TYR A 16 -14.59 0.42 5.31
C TYR A 16 -15.27 1.79 5.28
N THR A 17 -16.40 1.92 4.59
CA THR A 17 -17.17 3.16 4.56
C THR A 17 -17.61 3.57 5.96
N GLN A 18 -18.18 2.65 6.73
CA GLN A 18 -18.60 2.90 8.11
C GLN A 18 -17.41 3.17 9.02
N ALA A 19 -16.32 2.38 8.90
CA ALA A 19 -15.12 2.58 9.70
C ALA A 19 -14.52 3.98 9.48
N PHE A 20 -14.40 4.44 8.24
CA PHE A 20 -13.92 5.80 7.96
C PHE A 20 -14.87 6.88 8.46
N GLN A 21 -16.19 6.69 8.29
CA GLN A 21 -17.19 7.63 8.79
C GLN A 21 -17.09 7.77 10.31
N GLU A 22 -16.98 6.65 11.02
CA GLU A 22 -16.87 6.65 12.48
C GLU A 22 -15.55 7.28 12.95
N LEU A 23 -14.40 6.91 12.35
CA LEU A 23 -13.10 7.50 12.69
C LEU A 23 -13.11 9.02 12.52
N TYR A 24 -13.70 9.52 11.43
CA TYR A 24 -13.78 10.95 11.17
C TYR A 24 -14.79 11.64 12.09
N PHE A 25 -15.92 11.00 12.37
CA PHE A 25 -16.88 11.52 13.33
C PHE A 25 -16.27 11.64 14.73
N GLN A 26 -15.57 10.60 15.18
CA GLN A 26 -14.90 10.61 16.49
C GLN A 26 -13.81 11.70 16.53
N ALA A 27 -12.99 11.79 15.51
CA ALA A 27 -11.96 12.83 15.45
C ALA A 27 -12.57 14.23 15.46
N ASP A 28 -13.51 14.52 14.56
CA ASP A 28 -13.98 15.88 14.30
C ASP A 28 -15.02 16.35 15.32
N LYS A 29 -15.89 15.46 15.81
CA LYS A 29 -17.02 15.83 16.67
C LYS A 29 -16.81 15.54 18.16
N VAL A 30 -16.08 14.47 18.46
CA VAL A 30 -15.92 14.03 19.86
C VAL A 30 -14.58 14.51 20.43
N HIS A 31 -13.51 14.45 19.63
CA HIS A 31 -12.15 14.71 20.10
C HIS A 31 -11.53 16.01 19.56
N GLY A 32 -12.32 16.93 19.02
CA GLY A 32 -11.84 18.28 18.65
C GLY A 32 -10.86 18.32 17.47
N GLY A 33 -10.94 17.35 16.56
CA GLY A 33 -10.21 17.34 15.29
C GLY A 33 -9.16 16.22 15.14
N SER A 34 -8.81 15.50 16.22
CA SER A 34 -7.80 14.43 16.16
C SER A 34 -8.12 13.34 17.17
N LEU A 35 -7.94 12.09 16.78
CA LEU A 35 -8.12 10.95 17.67
C LEU A 35 -7.05 10.94 18.77
N PRO A 36 -7.41 10.60 20.02
CA PRO A 36 -6.44 10.52 21.13
C PRO A 36 -5.47 9.35 20.98
N VAL A 37 -5.87 8.29 20.27
CA VAL A 37 -5.05 7.13 19.95
C VAL A 37 -4.86 7.06 18.46
N PRO A 38 -3.60 6.93 17.97
CA PRO A 38 -3.35 6.80 16.53
C PRO A 38 -3.96 5.51 15.98
N VAL A 39 -4.67 5.63 14.87
CA VAL A 39 -5.22 4.48 14.14
C VAL A 39 -4.39 4.24 12.89
N ARG A 40 -3.84 3.04 12.75
CA ARG A 40 -3.08 2.63 11.56
C ARG A 40 -3.86 1.56 10.81
N LEU A 41 -4.19 1.87 9.57
CA LEU A 41 -4.82 0.96 8.62
C LEU A 41 -3.71 0.31 7.77
N LEU A 42 -3.69 -1.01 7.74
CA LEU A 42 -2.76 -1.77 6.90
C LEU A 42 -3.56 -2.49 5.81
N PHE A 43 -3.42 -2.05 4.57
CA PHE A 43 -4.06 -2.64 3.41
C PHE A 43 -3.08 -3.54 2.68
N ASP A 44 -3.11 -4.81 2.98
CA ASP A 44 -2.44 -5.84 2.21
C ASP A 44 -3.26 -6.10 0.94
N GLU A 45 -2.60 -6.22 -0.21
CA GLU A 45 -3.25 -6.34 -1.52
C GLU A 45 -4.29 -5.23 -1.80
N PHE A 46 -3.90 -3.98 -1.60
CA PHE A 46 -4.76 -2.80 -1.70
C PHE A 46 -5.63 -2.77 -2.97
N ALA A 47 -5.12 -3.32 -4.08
CA ALA A 47 -5.86 -3.36 -5.34
C ALA A 47 -7.15 -4.21 -5.27
N ASN A 48 -7.22 -5.15 -4.33
CA ASN A 48 -8.36 -6.07 -4.16
C ASN A 48 -9.33 -5.61 -3.06
N VAL A 49 -9.02 -4.49 -2.39
CA VAL A 49 -9.86 -3.96 -1.32
C VAL A 49 -10.99 -3.10 -1.90
N ALA A 50 -12.23 -3.39 -1.52
CA ALA A 50 -13.37 -2.53 -1.84
C ALA A 50 -13.31 -1.27 -0.96
N LEU A 51 -12.78 -0.19 -1.52
CA LEU A 51 -12.61 1.09 -0.83
C LEU A 51 -13.87 1.95 -0.93
N PRO A 52 -14.10 2.86 0.04
CA PRO A 52 -15.17 3.85 -0.08
C PRO A 52 -14.91 4.82 -1.22
N ASP A 53 -15.98 5.32 -1.81
CA ASP A 53 -15.91 6.37 -2.81
C ASP A 53 -15.16 7.59 -2.26
N GLY A 54 -14.25 8.14 -3.07
CA GLY A 54 -13.46 9.30 -2.67
C GLY A 54 -12.31 9.01 -1.70
N TYR A 55 -11.80 7.77 -1.64
CA TYR A 55 -10.66 7.38 -0.79
C TYR A 55 -9.47 8.34 -0.89
N ALA A 56 -9.14 8.85 -2.09
CA ALA A 56 -8.07 9.82 -2.27
C ALA A 56 -8.25 11.08 -1.41
N ARG A 57 -9.48 11.57 -1.26
CA ARG A 57 -9.81 12.71 -0.39
C ARG A 57 -9.71 12.36 1.08
N LEU A 58 -10.13 11.16 1.45
CA LEU A 58 -9.97 10.65 2.82
C LEU A 58 -8.49 10.58 3.17
N GLN A 59 -7.68 9.97 2.33
CA GLN A 59 -6.23 9.84 2.58
C GLN A 59 -5.56 11.21 2.76
N ALA A 60 -5.91 12.21 1.97
CA ALA A 60 -5.34 13.55 2.08
C ALA A 60 -5.59 14.22 3.44
N THR A 61 -6.62 13.79 4.17
CA THR A 61 -7.04 14.40 5.46
C THR A 61 -6.85 13.48 6.68
N MET A 62 -6.41 12.25 6.47
CA MET A 62 -6.20 11.26 7.55
C MET A 62 -5.19 11.74 8.59
N ARG A 63 -4.08 12.33 8.14
CA ARG A 63 -2.98 12.75 9.01
C ARG A 63 -3.42 13.70 10.11
N SER A 64 -4.24 14.70 9.79
CA SER A 64 -4.73 15.67 10.78
C SER A 64 -5.60 15.03 11.84
N ARG A 65 -6.22 13.88 11.55
CA ARG A 65 -7.11 13.13 12.44
C ARG A 65 -6.41 12.02 13.21
N ASN A 66 -5.08 11.94 13.13
CA ASN A 66 -4.27 10.87 13.74
C ASN A 66 -4.60 9.48 13.17
N VAL A 67 -5.00 9.44 11.89
CA VAL A 67 -5.24 8.22 11.12
C VAL A 67 -4.14 8.07 10.07
N MET A 68 -3.58 6.89 9.94
CA MET A 68 -2.50 6.56 9.01
C MET A 68 -2.90 5.34 8.18
N ALA A 69 -2.52 5.33 6.90
CA ALA A 69 -2.72 4.19 6.02
C ALA A 69 -1.36 3.71 5.48
N THR A 70 -1.16 2.41 5.54
CA THR A 70 -0.09 1.71 4.81
C THR A 70 -0.75 0.89 3.73
N ILE A 71 -0.39 1.13 2.48
CA ILE A 71 -0.93 0.42 1.32
C ILE A 71 0.16 -0.42 0.69
N ILE A 72 -0.15 -1.67 0.36
CA ILE A 72 0.76 -2.60 -0.29
C ILE A 72 0.19 -2.93 -1.66
N LEU A 73 1.02 -2.80 -2.69
CA LEU A 73 0.68 -3.02 -4.08
C LEU A 73 1.73 -3.91 -4.74
N GLN A 74 1.33 -4.72 -5.68
CA GLN A 74 2.26 -5.51 -6.48
C GLN A 74 2.99 -4.65 -7.53
N ASN A 75 2.32 -3.62 -8.05
CA ASN A 75 2.87 -2.71 -9.05
C ASN A 75 2.07 -1.40 -9.12
N ILE A 76 2.65 -0.39 -9.76
CA ILE A 76 2.03 0.93 -9.93
C ILE A 76 0.85 0.91 -10.90
N SER A 77 0.83 -0.01 -11.86
CA SER A 77 -0.28 -0.12 -12.81
C SER A 77 -1.60 -0.43 -12.10
N GLN A 78 -1.58 -1.17 -10.99
CA GLN A 78 -2.78 -1.40 -10.16
C GLN A 78 -3.33 -0.10 -9.60
N LEU A 79 -2.45 0.77 -9.08
CA LEU A 79 -2.87 2.07 -8.55
C LEU A 79 -3.45 2.98 -9.63
N LYS A 80 -2.82 3.01 -10.81
CA LYS A 80 -3.31 3.75 -11.98
C LYS A 80 -4.68 3.26 -12.45
N ALA A 81 -4.90 1.94 -12.42
CA ALA A 81 -6.19 1.36 -12.79
C ALA A 81 -7.32 1.76 -11.80
N LEU A 82 -7.01 1.80 -10.50
CA LEU A 82 -7.98 2.13 -9.45
C LEU A 82 -8.33 3.62 -9.43
N PHE A 83 -7.33 4.49 -9.51
CA PHE A 83 -7.50 5.93 -9.24
C PHE A 83 -7.35 6.82 -10.46
N LYS A 84 -7.07 6.26 -11.64
CA LYS A 84 -6.91 7.00 -12.90
C LYS A 84 -6.00 8.22 -12.69
N ASP A 85 -6.55 9.43 -12.80
CA ASP A 85 -5.79 10.68 -12.69
C ASP A 85 -5.36 11.02 -11.25
N ASP A 86 -6.01 10.43 -10.23
CA ASP A 86 -5.73 10.72 -8.80
C ASP A 86 -4.59 9.86 -8.22
N TRP A 87 -4.04 8.90 -8.97
CA TRP A 87 -3.04 7.95 -8.47
C TRP A 87 -1.75 8.62 -7.95
N GLU A 88 -1.31 9.71 -8.60
CA GLU A 88 -0.14 10.47 -8.15
C GLU A 88 -0.41 11.16 -6.81
N GLY A 89 -1.64 11.61 -6.59
CA GLY A 89 -2.08 12.18 -5.32
C GLY A 89 -2.00 11.19 -4.17
N ILE A 90 -2.35 9.92 -4.44
CA ILE A 90 -2.23 8.83 -3.43
C ILE A 90 -0.77 8.67 -2.99
N ILE A 91 0.16 8.61 -3.94
CA ILE A 91 1.60 8.49 -3.62
C ILE A 91 2.12 9.79 -3.00
N GLY A 92 1.74 10.94 -3.53
CA GLY A 92 2.15 12.26 -3.03
C GLY A 92 1.74 12.53 -1.58
N ASN A 93 0.67 11.89 -1.10
CA ASN A 93 0.22 11.97 0.29
C ASN A 93 0.97 10.99 1.22
N ALA A 94 1.76 10.07 0.69
CA ALA A 94 2.59 9.18 1.49
C ALA A 94 3.88 9.88 1.95
N ASP A 95 4.26 9.73 3.21
CA ASP A 95 5.53 10.23 3.73
C ASP A 95 6.69 9.27 3.46
N ALA A 96 6.38 7.99 3.26
CA ALA A 96 7.35 6.95 2.91
C ALA A 96 6.87 6.15 1.71
N PHE A 97 7.79 5.89 0.78
CA PHE A 97 7.60 4.97 -0.32
C PHE A 97 8.71 3.92 -0.28
N ILE A 98 8.32 2.64 -0.24
CA ILE A 98 9.26 1.53 -0.14
C ILE A 98 9.08 0.64 -1.36
N TYR A 99 10.15 0.45 -2.12
CA TYR A 99 10.21 -0.47 -3.25
C TYR A 99 10.93 -1.76 -2.86
N LEU A 100 10.22 -2.86 -2.92
CA LEU A 100 10.72 -4.17 -2.53
C LEU A 100 11.15 -5.07 -3.70
N GLY A 101 11.18 -4.50 -4.91
CA GLY A 101 11.43 -5.26 -6.12
C GLY A 101 10.13 -5.58 -6.87
N GLY A 102 10.27 -6.03 -8.11
CA GLY A 102 9.14 -6.39 -8.96
C GLY A 102 9.60 -6.55 -10.41
N ASN A 103 8.71 -7.01 -11.31
CA ASN A 103 9.02 -7.26 -12.71
C ASN A 103 8.22 -6.37 -13.70
N GLU A 104 7.53 -5.35 -13.20
CA GLU A 104 6.65 -4.51 -14.01
C GLU A 104 7.37 -3.23 -14.47
N GLN A 105 7.43 -3.03 -15.79
CA GLN A 105 8.23 -1.99 -16.44
C GLN A 105 7.85 -0.56 -16.01
N SER A 106 6.55 -0.26 -15.87
CA SER A 106 6.14 1.09 -15.51
C SER A 106 6.53 1.44 -14.08
N THR A 107 6.59 0.44 -13.20
CA THR A 107 7.12 0.59 -11.84
C THR A 107 8.61 0.90 -11.86
N HIS A 108 9.41 0.15 -12.63
CA HIS A 108 10.86 0.41 -12.73
C HIS A 108 11.16 1.84 -13.23
N LYS A 109 10.43 2.26 -14.27
CA LYS A 109 10.56 3.62 -14.82
C LYS A 109 10.20 4.67 -13.76
N TYR A 110 9.09 4.48 -13.05
CA TYR A 110 8.65 5.39 -12.01
C TYR A 110 9.67 5.51 -10.87
N ILE A 111 10.22 4.38 -10.40
CA ILE A 111 11.26 4.38 -9.36
C ILE A 111 12.52 5.11 -9.84
N SER A 112 12.98 4.84 -11.06
CA SER A 112 14.12 5.52 -11.66
C SER A 112 13.92 7.05 -11.70
N GLU A 113 12.73 7.51 -12.09
CA GLU A 113 12.35 8.92 -12.10
C GLU A 113 12.34 9.54 -10.70
N LEU A 114 11.83 8.82 -9.70
CA LEU A 114 11.80 9.25 -8.28
C LEU A 114 13.20 9.38 -7.69
N LEU A 115 14.12 8.49 -8.06
CA LEU A 115 15.52 8.53 -7.61
C LEU A 115 16.26 9.76 -8.16
N GLY A 116 15.82 10.27 -9.31
CA GLY A 116 16.41 11.45 -9.93
C GLY A 116 17.71 11.16 -10.65
N LYS A 117 18.52 12.22 -10.83
CA LYS A 117 19.76 12.16 -11.62
C LYS A 117 20.95 12.66 -10.81
N GLU A 118 22.10 12.07 -11.07
CA GLU A 118 23.40 12.57 -10.63
C GLU A 118 24.19 13.19 -11.79
N THR A 119 25.08 14.10 -11.47
CA THR A 119 26.02 14.65 -12.45
C THR A 119 27.26 13.79 -12.50
N ILE A 120 27.57 13.25 -13.67
CA ILE A 120 28.79 12.48 -13.91
C ILE A 120 29.73 13.24 -14.84
N ASP A 121 31.02 13.12 -14.56
CA ASP A 121 32.09 13.64 -15.43
C ASP A 121 32.43 12.60 -16.50
N VAL A 122 32.10 12.90 -17.75
CA VAL A 122 32.45 12.05 -18.90
C VAL A 122 33.73 12.58 -19.52
N ARG A 123 34.79 11.74 -19.55
CA ARG A 123 36.04 12.04 -20.21
C ARG A 123 36.08 11.30 -21.55
N THR A 124 36.02 12.06 -22.63
CA THR A 124 36.19 11.50 -23.96
C THR A 124 37.59 11.82 -24.46
N SER A 125 38.40 10.81 -24.74
CA SER A 125 39.70 10.95 -25.36
C SER A 125 39.62 10.57 -26.83
N SER A 126 40.07 11.47 -27.72
CA SER A 126 40.21 11.21 -29.14
C SER A 126 41.68 11.27 -29.50
N GLN A 127 42.20 10.17 -30.05
CA GLN A 127 43.58 10.08 -30.55
C GLN A 127 43.58 9.86 -32.06
N SER A 128 44.09 10.79 -32.80
CA SER A 128 44.31 10.64 -34.23
C SER A 128 45.71 10.07 -34.50
N LYS A 129 45.78 8.90 -35.14
CA LYS A 129 47.03 8.29 -35.58
C LYS A 129 47.37 8.77 -37.03
N GLY A 130 48.04 9.88 -37.14
CA GLY A 130 48.55 10.42 -38.43
C GLY A 130 49.91 11.05 -38.20
N ARG A 131 50.61 11.45 -39.33
CA ARG A 131 51.97 12.03 -39.33
C ARG A 131 52.07 13.30 -38.48
N SER A 132 50.95 13.86 -38.04
CA SER A 132 50.81 14.97 -37.08
C SER A 132 49.73 14.62 -36.06
N GLY A 133 50.00 13.59 -35.27
CA GLY A 133 49.03 13.08 -34.27
C GLY A 133 48.62 14.17 -33.27
N SER A 134 47.30 14.37 -33.09
CA SER A 134 46.77 15.25 -32.07
C SER A 134 46.03 14.40 -31.01
N TYR A 135 46.25 14.78 -29.77
CA TYR A 135 45.54 14.21 -28.61
C TYR A 135 44.60 15.30 -28.07
N SER A 136 43.32 15.00 -28.06
CA SER A 136 42.31 15.89 -27.48
C SER A 136 41.58 15.17 -26.35
N GLN A 137 41.53 15.79 -25.21
CA GLN A 137 40.67 15.37 -24.09
C GLN A 137 39.51 16.36 -23.99
N ASN A 138 38.30 15.86 -24.05
CA ASN A 138 37.10 16.64 -23.77
C ASN A 138 36.49 16.19 -22.44
N PHE A 139 36.23 17.15 -21.54
CA PHE A 139 35.59 16.97 -20.29
C PHE A 139 34.16 17.49 -20.43
N GLN A 140 33.19 16.64 -20.26
CA GLN A 140 31.78 17.00 -20.32
C GLN A 140 31.07 16.48 -19.06
N GLN A 141 30.32 17.37 -18.41
CA GLN A 141 29.41 16.98 -17.36
C GLN A 141 28.07 16.64 -17.98
N THR A 142 27.53 15.48 -17.65
CA THR A 142 26.20 15.04 -18.07
C THR A 142 25.41 14.47 -16.92
N GLY A 143 24.08 14.67 -16.95
CA GLY A 143 23.19 14.05 -15.99
C GLY A 143 22.94 12.59 -16.34
N ARG A 144 23.19 11.68 -15.40
CA ARG A 144 22.81 10.26 -15.47
C ARG A 144 21.73 9.98 -14.46
N GLU A 145 20.74 9.14 -14.77
CA GLU A 145 19.82 8.60 -13.78
C GLU A 145 20.61 7.89 -12.68
N LEU A 146 20.26 8.15 -11.42
CA LEU A 146 20.93 7.54 -10.26
C LEU A 146 20.88 6.01 -10.35
N MET A 147 19.72 5.49 -10.76
CA MET A 147 19.54 4.12 -11.24
C MET A 147 18.66 4.14 -12.48
N THR A 148 19.12 3.52 -13.55
CA THR A 148 18.28 3.33 -14.73
C THR A 148 17.15 2.33 -14.47
N PRO A 149 16.06 2.33 -15.25
CA PRO A 149 14.98 1.33 -15.09
C PRO A 149 15.48 -0.12 -15.13
N ASP A 150 16.53 -0.39 -15.91
CA ASP A 150 17.14 -1.73 -15.98
C ASP A 150 17.91 -2.07 -14.71
N GLU A 151 18.61 -1.10 -14.11
CA GLU A 151 19.29 -1.27 -12.82
C GLU A 151 18.28 -1.48 -11.69
N VAL A 152 17.16 -0.75 -11.70
CA VAL A 152 16.05 -0.96 -10.76
C VAL A 152 15.45 -2.36 -10.90
N ARG A 153 15.27 -2.86 -12.14
CA ARG A 153 14.79 -4.22 -12.40
C ARG A 153 15.74 -5.29 -11.87
N MET A 154 17.03 -5.02 -11.94
CA MET A 154 18.09 -5.95 -11.51
C MET A 154 18.47 -5.80 -10.03
N LEU A 155 17.72 -5.01 -9.26
CA LEU A 155 17.97 -4.88 -7.82
C LEU A 155 17.93 -6.25 -7.16
N ASP A 156 19.01 -6.60 -6.43
CA ASP A 156 19.09 -7.86 -5.69
C ASP A 156 17.92 -7.93 -4.69
N ASN A 157 17.25 -9.09 -4.67
CA ASN A 157 16.06 -9.29 -3.83
C ASN A 157 16.30 -9.12 -2.32
N ARG A 158 17.54 -9.08 -1.87
CA ARG A 158 17.88 -8.78 -0.48
C ARG A 158 17.66 -7.32 -0.11
N TYR A 159 17.64 -6.42 -1.10
CA TYR A 159 17.57 -4.98 -0.87
C TYR A 159 16.19 -4.40 -1.14
N ALA A 160 15.92 -3.30 -0.47
CA ALA A 160 14.80 -2.42 -0.71
C ALA A 160 15.30 -1.00 -0.99
N ILE A 161 14.54 -0.24 -1.80
CA ILE A 161 14.75 1.19 -1.97
C ILE A 161 13.72 1.91 -1.10
N VAL A 162 14.20 2.78 -0.22
CA VAL A 162 13.39 3.56 0.71
C VAL A 162 13.51 5.03 0.36
N LEU A 163 12.36 5.65 0.09
CA LEU A 163 12.25 7.08 -0.17
C LEU A 163 11.40 7.70 0.96
N LEU A 164 12.00 8.59 1.71
CA LEU A 164 11.33 9.36 2.75
C LEU A 164 11.21 10.81 2.31
N ARG A 165 10.10 11.43 2.62
CA ARG A 165 9.88 12.84 2.27
C ARG A 165 10.93 13.73 2.92
N GLY A 166 11.69 14.47 2.10
CA GLY A 166 12.72 15.39 2.55
C GLY A 166 14.09 14.77 2.79
N GLU A 167 14.25 13.46 2.57
CA GLU A 167 15.51 12.73 2.73
C GLU A 167 16.04 12.22 1.39
N ALA A 168 17.34 11.96 1.34
CA ALA A 168 17.94 11.28 0.21
C ALA A 168 17.47 9.82 0.14
N PRO A 169 17.30 9.26 -1.08
CA PRO A 169 16.97 7.84 -1.25
C PRO A 169 17.99 6.92 -0.58
N VAL A 170 17.51 5.86 0.04
CA VAL A 170 18.34 4.86 0.72
C VAL A 170 18.10 3.48 0.12
N ILE A 171 19.17 2.72 -0.08
CA ILE A 171 19.10 1.28 -0.35
C ILE A 171 19.53 0.56 0.92
N ASP A 172 18.69 -0.33 1.44
CA ASP A 172 18.95 -1.06 2.67
C ASP A 172 18.53 -2.53 2.53
N GLU A 173 19.07 -3.38 3.37
CA GLU A 173 18.71 -4.78 3.41
C GLU A 173 17.30 -4.98 3.97
N LYS A 174 16.53 -5.85 3.32
CA LYS A 174 15.24 -6.27 3.85
C LYS A 174 15.42 -7.00 5.16
N TYR A 175 14.52 -6.71 6.10
CA TYR A 175 14.51 -7.40 7.37
C TYR A 175 14.31 -8.92 7.20
N ASP A 176 15.15 -9.70 7.85
CA ASP A 176 15.01 -11.15 7.88
C ASP A 176 13.86 -11.54 8.82
N LEU A 177 12.72 -11.92 8.24
CA LEU A 177 11.51 -12.27 8.98
C LEU A 177 11.71 -13.41 9.97
N MET A 178 12.66 -14.32 9.70
CA MET A 178 12.97 -15.44 10.61
C MET A 178 13.61 -14.99 11.92
N LYS A 179 14.13 -13.76 11.97
CA LYS A 179 14.66 -13.14 13.19
C LYS A 179 13.61 -12.37 13.99
N HIS A 180 12.36 -12.29 13.49
CA HIS A 180 11.33 -11.55 14.20
C HIS A 180 10.96 -12.23 15.53
N PRO A 181 10.86 -11.50 16.67
CA PRO A 181 10.54 -12.11 17.96
C PRO A 181 9.25 -12.93 17.97
N ASN A 182 8.27 -12.54 17.15
CA ASN A 182 6.96 -13.19 17.07
C ASN A 182 6.86 -14.22 15.94
N ILE A 183 7.98 -14.63 15.34
CA ILE A 183 7.96 -15.62 14.24
C ILE A 183 7.24 -16.90 14.64
N HIS A 184 7.39 -17.31 15.90
CA HIS A 184 6.75 -18.51 16.46
C HIS A 184 5.20 -18.47 16.46
N LEU A 185 4.59 -17.29 16.22
CA LEU A 185 3.14 -17.11 16.09
C LEU A 185 2.66 -17.25 14.63
N THR A 186 3.57 -17.43 13.69
CA THR A 186 3.28 -17.57 12.26
C THR A 186 3.45 -19.02 11.82
N GLN A 187 2.85 -19.36 10.67
CA GLN A 187 3.01 -20.69 10.07
C GLN A 187 4.48 -20.99 9.76
N ASP A 188 5.27 -20.02 9.28
CA ASP A 188 6.69 -20.16 9.00
C ASP A 188 7.50 -20.43 10.28
N GLY A 189 7.03 -19.95 11.42
CA GLY A 189 7.60 -20.25 12.73
C GLY A 189 7.03 -21.49 13.41
N GLY A 190 6.19 -22.27 12.71
CA GLY A 190 5.62 -23.53 13.19
C GLY A 190 4.31 -23.41 13.97
N ALA A 191 3.66 -22.25 13.98
CA ALA A 191 2.34 -22.11 14.60
C ALA A 191 1.28 -22.87 13.77
N PHE A 192 0.35 -23.50 14.47
CA PHE A 192 -0.82 -24.04 13.80
C PHE A 192 -1.73 -22.92 13.31
N PRO A 193 -2.41 -23.09 12.16
CA PRO A 193 -3.41 -22.15 11.71
C PRO A 193 -4.48 -21.92 12.80
N TYR A 194 -4.85 -20.66 12.99
CA TYR A 194 -5.95 -20.34 13.90
C TYR A 194 -7.25 -20.95 13.35
N VAL A 195 -7.83 -21.85 14.13
CA VAL A 195 -9.14 -22.40 13.81
C VAL A 195 -10.18 -21.50 14.47
N HIS A 196 -10.94 -20.79 13.65
CA HIS A 196 -12.12 -20.08 14.14
C HIS A 196 -13.04 -21.13 14.79
N SER A 197 -13.34 -20.96 16.06
CA SER A 197 -14.40 -21.76 16.67
C SER A 197 -15.61 -21.70 15.74
N PRO A 198 -16.27 -22.85 15.47
CA PRO A 198 -17.54 -22.80 14.78
C PRO A 198 -18.36 -21.78 15.54
N VAL A 199 -18.83 -20.79 14.81
CA VAL A 199 -19.59 -19.64 15.29
C VAL A 199 -20.37 -20.09 16.50
N CYS A 200 -20.19 -19.45 17.66
CA CYS A 200 -21.25 -19.45 18.64
C CYS A 200 -22.44 -18.87 17.87
N LEU A 201 -23.25 -19.77 17.35
CA LEU A 201 -24.61 -19.42 16.98
C LEU A 201 -25.16 -18.90 18.29
N TYR A 202 -25.24 -17.58 18.44
CA TYR A 202 -26.02 -17.00 19.47
C TYR A 202 -27.35 -17.72 19.39
N SER A 203 -27.72 -18.48 20.44
CA SER A 203 -29.08 -19.03 20.50
C SER A 203 -30.00 -17.81 20.51
N ALA A 204 -31.20 -17.95 20.00
CA ALA A 204 -32.16 -16.85 20.08
C ALA A 204 -32.37 -16.36 21.56
N GLU A 205 -31.92 -17.14 22.51
CA GLU A 205 -31.92 -16.84 23.97
C GLU A 205 -30.74 -15.91 24.36
N ASP A 206 -29.63 -15.85 23.56
CA ASP A 206 -28.51 -14.97 23.81
C ASP A 206 -28.70 -13.56 23.21
N LEU A 207 -29.73 -13.39 22.39
CA LEU A 207 -30.09 -12.11 21.79
C LEU A 207 -31.23 -11.51 22.65
N ASP A 208 -30.87 -10.63 23.56
CA ASP A 208 -31.80 -9.89 24.39
C ASP A 208 -32.57 -8.84 23.57
N PHE A 209 -33.42 -9.31 22.63
CA PHE A 209 -34.30 -8.43 21.86
C PHE A 209 -35.54 -8.12 22.72
N THR A 210 -35.55 -6.97 23.34
CA THR A 210 -36.77 -6.43 23.95
C THR A 210 -37.63 -5.81 22.86
N PHE A 211 -38.59 -6.59 22.34
CA PHE A 211 -39.63 -6.05 21.46
C PHE A 211 -40.69 -5.36 22.29
N THR A 212 -41.03 -4.14 21.94
CA THR A 212 -42.04 -3.33 22.61
C THR A 212 -43.47 -3.74 22.23
N SER A 213 -43.68 -4.42 21.10
CA SER A 213 -44.93 -5.01 20.68
C SER A 213 -44.73 -6.15 19.66
N LEU A 214 -45.64 -7.15 19.70
CA LEU A 214 -45.64 -8.26 18.74
C LEU A 214 -46.11 -7.85 17.33
N ASP A 215 -46.67 -6.66 17.18
CA ASP A 215 -47.17 -6.13 15.90
C ASP A 215 -46.08 -5.62 14.96
N GLU A 216 -44.83 -5.57 15.43
CA GLU A 216 -43.66 -5.12 14.65
C GLU A 216 -42.89 -6.26 13.98
N ILE A 217 -43.34 -7.53 14.12
CA ILE A 217 -42.67 -8.69 13.58
C ILE A 217 -43.50 -9.29 12.46
N GLU A 218 -43.06 -9.11 11.22
CA GLU A 218 -43.60 -9.88 10.10
C GLU A 218 -42.83 -11.20 10.00
N ILE A 219 -43.50 -12.32 10.38
CA ILE A 219 -42.93 -13.66 10.27
C ILE A 219 -43.06 -14.10 8.80
N ILE A 220 -41.94 -14.12 8.06
CA ILE A 220 -41.90 -14.72 6.74
C ILE A 220 -41.63 -16.22 6.91
N GLU A 221 -42.68 -17.04 6.82
CA GLU A 221 -42.54 -18.50 6.71
C GLU A 221 -41.93 -18.81 5.33
N MET A 222 -40.71 -19.33 5.31
CA MET A 222 -40.13 -19.89 4.09
C MET A 222 -40.74 -21.29 3.89
N GLU A 223 -41.56 -21.45 2.86
CA GLU A 223 -41.98 -22.77 2.41
C GLU A 223 -40.75 -23.57 1.99
N GLU A 224 -40.50 -24.69 2.65
CA GLU A 224 -39.56 -25.70 2.17
C GLU A 224 -40.05 -26.21 0.81
N SER A 225 -39.39 -25.88 -0.26
CA SER A 225 -39.63 -26.48 -1.56
C SER A 225 -38.96 -27.85 -1.60
N ASP A 226 -39.78 -28.89 -1.73
CA ASP A 226 -39.40 -30.28 -2.02
C ASP A 226 -38.43 -30.44 -3.22
#